data_cc6a803c02af4738651591808cb7b8f6
#
_entry.id   cc6a803c02af4738651591808cb7b8f6
#
_cell.length_a   1.000
_cell.length_b   1.000
_cell.length_c   1.000
_cell.angle_alpha   90.00
_cell.angle_beta   90.00
_cell.angle_gamma   90.00
#
_symmetry.space_group_name_H-M   'P 1'
#
loop_
_entity.id
_entity.type
_entity.pdbx_description
1 polymer ?
#
loop_
_entity_poly.entity_id
_entity_poly.type
_entity_poly.pdbx_seq_one_letter_code
_entity_poly.pdbx_strand_id
1 'polypeptide(L)'
;MKEERQKKGFTIKSIDWRRVKSVFNQRTLIMCAMLAVLVVTGAVSIQYTRRAEQTAQEDTTAWETAQSQTQSDAQPTEEAAETGSFFTDYRSERNSVRAQEVAYLDSIIQNTATKQETLDEAQARKLELTDMMEKEVTVEGLLRAKGFSQAIVTLSPESVNVVVGDSSVTSQQAAQILQIVQNETGQPAQNVKIIPAG
;
A
#
# COMPACT_ATOMS: atom_id res chain seq x y z
N MET A 1 -22.23 11.28 64.33
CA MET A 1 -21.06 10.39 64.17
C MET A 1 -20.36 10.80 62.85
N LYS A 2 -19.22 11.48 62.94
CA LYS A 2 -18.40 11.95 61.83
C LYS A 2 -17.28 10.93 61.64
N GLU A 3 -17.25 10.24 60.49
CA GLU A 3 -16.12 9.40 60.11
C GLU A 3 -15.06 10.26 59.44
N GLU A 4 -13.91 10.38 60.08
CA GLU A 4 -12.69 10.97 59.53
C GLU A 4 -12.02 10.00 58.61
N ARG A 5 -11.98 10.34 57.33
CA ARG A 5 -11.20 9.62 56.34
C ARG A 5 -9.73 10.09 56.38
N GLN A 6 -8.87 9.29 57.00
CA GLN A 6 -7.42 9.49 57.01
C GLN A 6 -6.85 9.44 55.58
N LYS A 7 -6.33 10.56 55.12
CA LYS A 7 -5.48 10.64 53.93
C LYS A 7 -4.08 10.12 54.28
N LYS A 8 -3.73 8.92 53.86
CA LYS A 8 -2.34 8.45 53.90
C LYS A 8 -1.52 9.22 52.84
N GLY A 9 -0.75 10.21 53.33
CA GLY A 9 0.25 10.90 52.53
C GLY A 9 1.39 9.94 52.13
N PHE A 10 1.55 9.73 50.86
CA PHE A 10 2.69 9.00 50.30
C PHE A 10 3.91 9.96 50.29
N THR A 11 4.78 9.80 51.26
CA THR A 11 6.01 10.59 51.39
C THR A 11 7.04 10.03 50.41
N ILE A 12 7.30 10.72 49.31
CA ILE A 12 8.38 10.40 48.39
C ILE A 12 9.69 10.73 49.12
N LYS A 13 10.40 9.66 49.53
CA LYS A 13 11.72 9.75 50.15
C LYS A 13 12.66 10.39 49.13
N SER A 14 13.23 11.55 49.49
CA SER A 14 14.16 12.30 48.66
C SER A 14 15.35 11.41 48.28
N ILE A 15 15.48 11.15 46.98
CA ILE A 15 16.60 10.39 46.40
C ILE A 15 17.85 11.27 46.48
N ASP A 16 18.85 10.81 47.23
CA ASP A 16 20.12 11.51 47.45
C ASP A 16 20.98 11.49 46.16
N TRP A 17 20.85 12.53 45.36
CA TRP A 17 21.49 12.71 44.06
C TRP A 17 23.04 12.72 44.11
N ARG A 18 23.64 12.84 45.30
CA ARG A 18 25.10 12.87 45.47
C ARG A 18 25.76 11.50 45.37
N ARG A 19 25.03 10.40 45.61
CA ARG A 19 25.57 9.03 45.52
C ARG A 19 25.48 8.44 44.10
N VAL A 20 24.67 9.02 43.22
CA VAL A 20 24.48 8.51 41.86
C VAL A 20 25.63 8.86 40.92
N LYS A 21 26.43 9.90 41.25
CA LYS A 21 27.53 10.36 40.39
C LYS A 21 28.80 9.48 40.38
N SER A 22 28.96 8.55 41.32
CA SER A 22 30.23 7.81 41.45
C SER A 22 30.27 6.41 40.79
N VAL A 23 29.14 5.93 40.27
CA VAL A 23 29.03 4.56 39.70
C VAL A 23 28.75 4.55 38.18
N PHE A 24 28.53 5.74 37.57
CA PHE A 24 28.22 5.82 36.15
C PHE A 24 29.50 5.95 35.30
N ASN A 25 29.98 4.79 34.85
CA ASN A 25 30.99 4.70 33.81
C ASN A 25 30.42 5.30 32.51
N GLN A 26 31.20 6.01 31.71
CA GLN A 26 30.80 6.71 30.47
C GLN A 26 29.97 5.78 29.53
N ARG A 27 30.28 4.49 29.53
CA ARG A 27 29.56 3.46 28.74
C ARG A 27 28.13 3.19 29.24
N THR A 28 27.91 3.20 30.56
CA THR A 28 26.55 3.00 31.15
C THR A 28 25.68 4.24 30.95
N LEU A 29 26.25 5.44 30.91
CA LEU A 29 25.53 6.68 30.64
C LEU A 29 25.00 6.71 29.20
N ILE A 30 25.80 6.25 28.24
CA ILE A 30 25.37 6.13 26.81
C ILE A 30 24.26 5.09 26.67
N MET A 31 24.36 3.94 27.34
CA MET A 31 23.30 2.92 27.29
C MET A 31 21.98 3.40 27.91
N CYS A 32 22.04 4.11 29.02
CA CYS A 32 20.82 4.70 29.64
C CYS A 32 20.21 5.80 28.76
N ALA A 33 21.02 6.61 28.07
CA ALA A 33 20.54 7.60 27.13
C ALA A 33 19.85 6.97 25.92
N MET A 34 20.41 5.89 25.35
CA MET A 34 19.77 5.15 24.27
C MET A 34 18.43 4.50 24.70
N LEU A 35 18.39 3.92 25.91
CA LEU A 35 17.13 3.38 26.45
C LEU A 35 16.08 4.47 26.67
N ALA A 36 16.48 5.64 27.15
CA ALA A 36 15.56 6.76 27.31
C ALA A 36 14.98 7.25 25.97
N VAL A 37 15.79 7.29 24.92
CA VAL A 37 15.33 7.63 23.55
C VAL A 37 14.31 6.60 23.03
N LEU A 38 14.55 5.30 23.25
CA LEU A 38 13.60 4.25 22.85
C LEU A 38 12.27 4.32 23.59
N VAL A 39 12.29 4.67 24.88
CA VAL A 39 11.06 4.85 25.67
C VAL A 39 10.28 6.08 25.20
N VAL A 40 10.97 7.18 24.91
CA VAL A 40 10.33 8.40 24.39
C VAL A 40 9.74 8.18 22.99
N THR A 41 10.46 7.52 22.10
CA THR A 41 9.93 7.18 20.75
C THR A 41 8.74 6.23 20.82
N GLY A 42 8.77 5.25 21.74
CA GLY A 42 7.63 4.35 21.97
C GLY A 42 6.41 5.08 22.54
N ALA A 43 6.59 5.97 23.51
CA ALA A 43 5.49 6.75 24.12
C ALA A 43 4.86 7.74 23.12
N VAL A 44 5.68 8.37 22.27
CA VAL A 44 5.22 9.27 21.22
C VAL A 44 4.42 8.50 20.17
N SER A 45 4.87 7.30 19.76
CA SER A 45 4.15 6.44 18.81
C SER A 45 2.76 6.04 19.32
N ILE A 46 2.63 5.71 20.61
CA ILE A 46 1.33 5.38 21.24
C ILE A 46 0.40 6.59 21.30
N GLN A 47 0.93 7.81 21.48
CA GLN A 47 0.10 9.02 21.48
C GLN A 47 -0.40 9.38 20.07
N TYR A 48 0.40 9.13 19.02
CA TYR A 48 -0.04 9.35 17.64
C TYR A 48 -1.14 8.36 17.22
N THR A 49 -1.04 7.08 17.60
CA THR A 49 -2.09 6.09 17.34
C THR A 49 -3.39 6.42 18.08
N ARG A 50 -3.32 6.81 19.35
CA ARG A 50 -4.52 7.19 20.14
C ARG A 50 -5.17 8.48 19.64
N ARG A 51 -4.39 9.42 19.09
CA ARG A 51 -4.94 10.67 18.52
C ARG A 51 -5.55 10.44 17.14
N ALA A 52 -5.02 9.49 16.36
CA ALA A 52 -5.60 9.05 15.09
C ALA A 52 -6.94 8.34 15.33
N GLU A 53 -7.07 7.53 16.38
CA GLU A 53 -8.32 6.86 16.74
C GLU A 53 -9.39 7.84 17.25
N GLN A 54 -9.03 8.91 17.95
CA GLN A 54 -9.99 9.92 18.42
C GLN A 54 -10.48 10.86 17.31
N THR A 55 -9.64 11.17 16.31
CA THR A 55 -10.07 11.96 15.13
C THR A 55 -10.87 11.13 14.13
N ALA A 56 -10.65 9.82 14.12
CA ALA A 56 -11.41 8.89 13.28
C ALA A 56 -12.83 8.63 13.83
N GLN A 57 -13.08 8.88 15.10
CA GLN A 57 -14.38 8.60 15.73
C GLN A 57 -15.41 9.72 15.59
N GLU A 58 -14.99 10.95 15.33
CA GLU A 58 -15.93 12.08 15.10
C GLU A 58 -16.36 12.22 13.63
N ASP A 59 -15.58 11.67 12.67
CA ASP A 59 -15.89 11.76 11.24
C ASP A 59 -16.53 10.47 10.68
N THR A 60 -16.58 9.38 11.46
CA THR A 60 -17.13 8.08 11.04
C THR A 60 -18.65 8.00 11.10
N THR A 61 -19.33 8.87 11.83
CA THR A 61 -20.80 8.79 11.95
C THR A 61 -21.55 9.29 10.73
N ALA A 62 -20.95 10.15 9.92
CA ALA A 62 -21.62 10.72 8.74
C ALA A 62 -21.55 9.81 7.50
N TRP A 63 -20.46 9.03 7.33
CA TRP A 63 -20.32 8.15 6.17
C TRP A 63 -20.84 6.73 6.42
N GLU A 64 -20.83 6.25 7.68
CA GLU A 64 -21.48 4.98 8.04
C GLU A 64 -23.01 5.02 7.85
N THR A 65 -23.65 6.17 8.10
CA THR A 65 -25.09 6.32 7.83
C THR A 65 -25.40 6.34 6.32
N ALA A 66 -24.45 6.76 5.48
CA ALA A 66 -24.60 6.73 4.02
C ALA A 66 -24.35 5.32 3.44
N GLN A 67 -23.49 4.49 4.08
CA GLN A 67 -23.25 3.12 3.63
C GLN A 67 -24.33 2.11 4.08
N SER A 68 -24.99 2.35 5.21
CA SER A 68 -26.06 1.47 5.69
C SER A 68 -27.34 1.51 4.85
N GLN A 69 -27.51 2.47 3.95
CA GLN A 69 -28.68 2.56 3.07
C GLN A 69 -28.47 1.94 1.68
N THR A 70 -27.28 1.43 1.36
CA THR A 70 -26.98 0.79 0.06
C THR A 70 -26.62 -0.70 0.20
N GLN A 71 -26.75 -1.28 1.40
CA GLN A 71 -26.72 -2.73 1.55
C GLN A 71 -28.08 -3.29 1.13
N SER A 72 -28.32 -3.28 -0.18
CA SER A 72 -29.23 -4.20 -0.82
C SER A 72 -28.65 -5.60 -0.61
N ASP A 73 -29.44 -6.45 -0.03
CA ASP A 73 -29.26 -7.85 0.34
C ASP A 73 -28.85 -8.71 -0.88
N ALA A 74 -27.63 -8.58 -1.32
CA ALA A 74 -26.97 -9.46 -2.28
C ALA A 74 -25.83 -10.15 -1.54
N GLN A 75 -26.13 -11.30 -0.95
CA GLN A 75 -25.16 -12.27 -0.50
C GLN A 75 -24.19 -12.55 -1.65
N PRO A 76 -22.85 -12.34 -1.51
CA PRO A 76 -21.92 -12.63 -2.59
C PRO A 76 -22.06 -14.10 -2.97
N THR A 77 -22.37 -14.38 -4.21
CA THR A 77 -22.34 -15.73 -4.75
C THR A 77 -20.89 -16.21 -4.65
N GLU A 78 -20.64 -17.47 -4.33
CA GLU A 78 -19.28 -18.05 -4.22
C GLU A 78 -18.41 -17.68 -5.42
N GLU A 79 -18.96 -17.69 -6.62
CA GLU A 79 -18.33 -17.30 -7.88
C GLU A 79 -17.81 -15.84 -7.88
N ALA A 80 -18.56 -14.89 -7.29
CA ALA A 80 -18.10 -13.50 -7.16
C ALA A 80 -16.97 -13.34 -6.15
N ALA A 81 -16.94 -14.18 -5.12
CA ALA A 81 -15.85 -14.20 -4.14
C ALA A 81 -14.58 -14.82 -4.73
N GLU A 82 -14.68 -15.90 -5.50
CA GLU A 82 -13.55 -16.53 -6.18
C GLU A 82 -12.95 -15.60 -7.25
N THR A 83 -13.79 -14.94 -8.05
CA THR A 83 -13.33 -13.94 -9.03
C THR A 83 -12.63 -12.78 -8.34
N GLY A 84 -13.16 -12.28 -7.22
CA GLY A 84 -12.55 -11.21 -6.44
C GLY A 84 -11.17 -11.59 -5.88
N SER A 85 -11.00 -12.81 -5.39
CA SER A 85 -9.72 -13.32 -4.89
C SER A 85 -8.69 -13.43 -6.02
N PHE A 86 -9.07 -13.98 -7.18
CA PHE A 86 -8.21 -14.07 -8.36
C PHE A 86 -7.59 -12.71 -8.73
N PHE A 87 -8.42 -11.64 -8.80
CA PHE A 87 -7.93 -10.31 -9.16
C PHE A 87 -6.98 -9.73 -8.10
N THR A 88 -7.22 -10.03 -6.83
CA THR A 88 -6.35 -9.61 -5.74
C THR A 88 -5.01 -10.32 -5.79
N ASP A 89 -5.03 -11.64 -5.96
CA ASP A 89 -3.84 -12.48 -6.01
C ASP A 89 -2.98 -12.14 -7.24
N TYR A 90 -3.61 -11.99 -8.40
CA TYR A 90 -2.90 -11.62 -9.62
C TYR A 90 -2.22 -10.24 -9.52
N ARG A 91 -2.90 -9.23 -8.92
CA ARG A 91 -2.26 -7.92 -8.67
C ARG A 91 -1.08 -8.05 -7.73
N SER A 92 -1.21 -8.85 -6.68
CA SER A 92 -0.14 -9.08 -5.71
C SER A 92 1.07 -9.75 -6.38
N GLU A 93 0.84 -10.79 -7.17
CA GLU A 93 1.88 -11.50 -7.91
C GLU A 93 2.56 -10.58 -8.94
N ARG A 94 1.78 -9.87 -9.78
CA ARG A 94 2.30 -8.89 -10.74
C ARG A 94 3.19 -7.85 -10.04
N ASN A 95 2.72 -7.28 -8.94
CA ASN A 95 3.47 -6.26 -8.20
C ASN A 95 4.76 -6.85 -7.58
N SER A 96 4.72 -8.09 -7.11
CA SER A 96 5.90 -8.80 -6.59
C SER A 96 6.95 -9.02 -7.68
N VAL A 97 6.54 -9.50 -8.85
CA VAL A 97 7.44 -9.70 -10.01
C VAL A 97 8.05 -8.36 -10.45
N ARG A 98 7.24 -7.30 -10.54
CA ARG A 98 7.72 -5.95 -10.89
C ARG A 98 8.74 -5.41 -9.88
N ALA A 99 8.48 -5.61 -8.59
CA ALA A 99 9.41 -5.20 -7.54
C ALA A 99 10.75 -5.93 -7.64
N GLN A 100 10.74 -7.22 -7.98
CA GLN A 100 11.97 -8.00 -8.19
C GLN A 100 12.73 -7.52 -9.44
N GLU A 101 12.03 -7.22 -10.54
CA GLU A 101 12.62 -6.69 -11.77
C GLU A 101 13.28 -5.33 -11.54
N VAL A 102 12.61 -4.42 -10.81
CA VAL A 102 13.18 -3.13 -10.39
C VAL A 102 14.40 -3.33 -9.50
N ALA A 103 14.34 -4.21 -8.49
CA ALA A 103 15.46 -4.49 -7.61
C ALA A 103 16.68 -5.07 -8.36
N TYR A 104 16.42 -5.92 -9.34
CA TYR A 104 17.47 -6.45 -10.20
C TYR A 104 18.15 -5.34 -11.03
N LEU A 105 17.37 -4.47 -11.68
CA LEU A 105 17.90 -3.33 -12.41
C LEU A 105 18.67 -2.38 -11.51
N ASP A 106 18.18 -2.12 -10.29
CA ASP A 106 18.88 -1.32 -9.29
C ASP A 106 20.23 -1.92 -8.88
N SER A 107 20.31 -3.24 -8.78
CA SER A 107 21.58 -3.92 -8.47
C SER A 107 22.65 -3.73 -9.56
N ILE A 108 22.23 -3.66 -10.83
CA ILE A 108 23.12 -3.37 -11.97
C ILE A 108 23.55 -1.91 -11.94
N ILE A 109 22.59 -0.99 -11.70
CA ILE A 109 22.83 0.47 -11.70
C ILE A 109 23.78 0.87 -10.56
N GLN A 110 23.67 0.23 -9.39
CA GLN A 110 24.50 0.54 -8.21
C GLN A 110 25.88 -0.13 -8.24
N ASN A 111 26.07 -1.10 -9.11
CA ASN A 111 27.36 -1.80 -9.20
C ASN A 111 28.40 -0.96 -9.94
N THR A 112 29.41 -0.47 -9.21
CA THR A 112 30.49 0.37 -9.75
C THR A 112 31.37 -0.32 -10.78
N ALA A 113 31.33 -1.65 -10.87
CA ALA A 113 32.07 -2.43 -11.88
C ALA A 113 31.27 -2.63 -13.18
N THR A 114 30.01 -2.19 -13.25
CA THR A 114 29.18 -2.30 -14.46
C THR A 114 29.74 -1.41 -15.58
N LYS A 115 29.81 -1.94 -16.78
CA LYS A 115 30.20 -1.16 -17.95
C LYS A 115 29.14 -0.10 -18.26
N GLN A 116 29.58 1.06 -18.79
CA GLN A 116 28.69 2.18 -19.07
C GLN A 116 27.52 1.80 -19.99
N GLU A 117 27.76 1.02 -21.03
CA GLU A 117 26.72 0.54 -21.95
C GLU A 117 25.60 -0.24 -21.22
N THR A 118 25.98 -1.19 -20.35
CA THR A 118 25.02 -1.99 -19.56
C THR A 118 24.29 -1.13 -18.51
N LEU A 119 24.97 -0.10 -17.98
CA LEU A 119 24.36 0.85 -17.06
C LEU A 119 23.26 1.67 -17.77
N ASP A 120 23.56 2.18 -18.97
CA ASP A 120 22.63 2.97 -19.76
C ASP A 120 21.39 2.12 -20.16
N GLU A 121 21.62 0.87 -20.56
CA GLU A 121 20.53 -0.09 -20.87
C GLU A 121 19.67 -0.38 -19.63
N ALA A 122 20.28 -0.61 -18.48
CA ALA A 122 19.54 -0.88 -17.24
C ALA A 122 18.69 0.34 -16.79
N GLN A 123 19.24 1.55 -16.93
CA GLN A 123 18.51 2.78 -16.65
C GLN A 123 17.33 2.97 -17.63
N ALA A 124 17.55 2.78 -18.92
CA ALA A 124 16.50 2.87 -19.94
C ALA A 124 15.39 1.86 -19.67
N ARG A 125 15.75 0.60 -19.37
CA ARG A 125 14.78 -0.44 -19.04
C ARG A 125 13.98 -0.14 -17.79
N LYS A 126 14.60 0.44 -16.76
CA LYS A 126 13.92 0.84 -15.53
C LYS A 126 12.90 1.96 -15.80
N LEU A 127 13.25 2.95 -16.62
CA LEU A 127 12.32 4.01 -17.01
C LEU A 127 11.15 3.46 -17.81
N GLU A 128 11.40 2.59 -18.80
CA GLU A 128 10.36 1.93 -19.58
C GLU A 128 9.41 1.12 -18.68
N LEU A 129 9.94 0.35 -17.74
CA LEU A 129 9.16 -0.44 -16.81
C LEU A 129 8.26 0.46 -15.94
N THR A 130 8.79 1.59 -15.46
CA THR A 130 8.02 2.54 -14.65
C THR A 130 6.88 3.18 -15.46
N ASP A 131 7.12 3.57 -16.71
CA ASP A 131 6.11 4.12 -17.62
C ASP A 131 5.00 3.08 -17.90
N MET A 132 5.37 1.81 -18.14
CA MET A 132 4.39 0.74 -18.30
C MET A 132 3.52 0.57 -17.04
N MET A 133 4.12 0.56 -15.85
CA MET A 133 3.38 0.44 -14.59
C MET A 133 2.41 1.60 -14.37
N GLU A 134 2.80 2.82 -14.70
CA GLU A 134 1.94 4.01 -14.61
C GLU A 134 0.74 3.91 -15.56
N LYS A 135 0.98 3.51 -16.82
CA LYS A 135 -0.08 3.29 -17.81
C LYS A 135 -1.04 2.17 -17.41
N GLU A 136 -0.53 1.06 -16.85
CA GLU A 136 -1.37 -0.03 -16.31
C GLU A 136 -2.36 0.49 -15.27
N VAL A 137 -1.88 1.23 -14.27
CA VAL A 137 -2.72 1.80 -13.22
C VAL A 137 -3.74 2.79 -13.79
N THR A 138 -3.34 3.63 -14.73
CA THR A 138 -4.22 4.61 -15.38
C THR A 138 -5.33 3.92 -16.14
N VAL A 139 -5.01 2.92 -16.98
CA VAL A 139 -6.01 2.17 -17.77
C VAL A 139 -6.95 1.40 -16.83
N GLU A 140 -6.45 0.73 -15.80
CA GLU A 140 -7.29 0.04 -14.80
C GLU A 140 -8.26 1.02 -14.11
N GLY A 141 -7.81 2.22 -13.77
CA GLY A 141 -8.65 3.29 -13.20
C GLY A 141 -9.75 3.74 -14.16
N LEU A 142 -9.41 3.97 -15.43
CA LEU A 142 -10.37 4.37 -16.47
C LEU A 142 -11.39 3.27 -16.75
N LEU A 143 -10.97 2.00 -16.81
CA LEU A 143 -11.88 0.86 -16.97
C LEU A 143 -12.86 0.77 -15.80
N ARG A 144 -12.39 0.95 -14.56
CA ARG A 144 -13.25 0.97 -13.38
C ARG A 144 -14.28 2.11 -13.44
N ALA A 145 -13.86 3.30 -13.86
CA ALA A 145 -14.75 4.45 -14.06
C ALA A 145 -15.82 4.23 -15.16
N LYS A 146 -15.57 3.30 -16.09
CA LYS A 146 -16.52 2.90 -17.13
C LYS A 146 -17.41 1.71 -16.75
N GLY A 147 -17.31 1.21 -15.51
CA GLY A 147 -18.18 0.17 -14.98
C GLY A 147 -17.58 -1.24 -14.94
N PHE A 148 -16.35 -1.43 -15.41
CA PHE A 148 -15.61 -2.69 -15.23
C PHE A 148 -15.10 -2.78 -13.78
N SER A 149 -15.89 -3.34 -12.87
CA SER A 149 -15.59 -3.35 -11.43
C SER A 149 -14.27 -4.06 -11.11
N GLN A 150 -13.96 -5.11 -11.86
CA GLN A 150 -12.71 -5.86 -11.77
C GLN A 150 -12.01 -5.84 -13.14
N ALA A 151 -10.85 -5.21 -13.18
CA ALA A 151 -10.00 -5.20 -14.36
C ALA A 151 -8.53 -5.22 -13.93
N ILE A 152 -7.72 -5.98 -14.64
CA ILE A 152 -6.25 -5.96 -14.56
C ILE A 152 -5.70 -5.76 -15.94
N VAL A 153 -4.72 -4.86 -16.03
CA VAL A 153 -4.00 -4.58 -17.27
C VAL A 153 -2.54 -4.94 -17.08
N THR A 154 -1.98 -5.63 -18.05
CA THR A 154 -0.54 -5.94 -18.11
C THR A 154 0.02 -5.47 -19.42
N LEU A 155 0.92 -4.48 -19.36
CA LEU A 155 1.65 -3.98 -20.52
C LEU A 155 2.97 -4.71 -20.70
N SER A 156 3.27 -4.97 -21.96
CA SER A 156 4.60 -5.35 -22.46
C SER A 156 4.94 -4.45 -23.66
N PRO A 157 6.18 -4.37 -24.09
CA PRO A 157 6.56 -3.50 -25.22
C PRO A 157 5.72 -3.72 -26.48
N GLU A 158 5.27 -4.93 -26.72
CA GLU A 158 4.56 -5.32 -27.96
C GLU A 158 3.11 -5.79 -27.73
N SER A 159 2.62 -5.83 -26.49
CA SER A 159 1.27 -6.36 -26.21
C SER A 159 0.66 -5.77 -24.96
N VAL A 160 -0.68 -5.72 -24.95
CA VAL A 160 -1.50 -5.34 -23.79
C VAL A 160 -2.51 -6.44 -23.53
N ASN A 161 -2.47 -7.01 -22.33
CA ASN A 161 -3.47 -7.95 -21.85
C ASN A 161 -4.40 -7.24 -20.87
N VAL A 162 -5.72 -7.32 -21.12
CA VAL A 162 -6.76 -6.75 -20.27
C VAL A 162 -7.63 -7.91 -19.81
N VAL A 163 -7.57 -8.23 -18.52
CA VAL A 163 -8.42 -9.24 -17.88
C VAL A 163 -9.55 -8.50 -17.17
N VAL A 164 -10.79 -8.87 -17.45
CA VAL A 164 -11.99 -8.28 -16.83
C VAL A 164 -12.81 -9.34 -16.12
N GLY A 165 -13.42 -8.97 -14.99
CA GLY A 165 -14.20 -9.89 -14.14
C GLY A 165 -15.59 -10.23 -14.67
N ASP A 166 -15.95 -9.77 -15.84
CA ASP A 166 -17.20 -10.14 -16.51
C ASP A 166 -17.06 -11.52 -17.16
N SER A 167 -18.06 -12.38 -17.04
CA SER A 167 -18.08 -13.71 -17.68
C SER A 167 -18.15 -13.66 -19.20
N SER A 168 -18.60 -12.53 -19.75
CA SER A 168 -18.64 -12.27 -21.19
C SER A 168 -18.48 -10.78 -21.46
N VAL A 169 -17.80 -10.45 -22.54
CA VAL A 169 -17.58 -9.07 -23.00
C VAL A 169 -18.33 -8.87 -24.33
N THR A 170 -19.29 -7.95 -24.33
CA THR A 170 -20.01 -7.58 -25.55
C THR A 170 -19.09 -6.83 -26.55
N SER A 171 -19.45 -6.81 -27.82
CA SER A 171 -18.67 -6.06 -28.82
C SER A 171 -18.58 -4.57 -28.50
N GLN A 172 -19.58 -3.99 -27.87
CA GLN A 172 -19.58 -2.60 -27.42
C GLN A 172 -18.58 -2.38 -26.28
N GLN A 173 -18.58 -3.27 -25.29
CA GLN A 173 -17.63 -3.23 -24.17
C GLN A 173 -16.18 -3.45 -24.67
N ALA A 174 -16.00 -4.41 -25.57
CA ALA A 174 -14.68 -4.64 -26.18
C ALA A 174 -14.16 -3.40 -26.92
N ALA A 175 -15.02 -2.75 -27.71
CA ALA A 175 -14.66 -1.50 -28.38
C ALA A 175 -14.31 -0.37 -27.40
N GLN A 176 -15.02 -0.26 -26.28
CA GLN A 176 -14.76 0.73 -25.23
C GLN A 176 -13.41 0.46 -24.53
N ILE A 177 -13.14 -0.80 -24.15
CA ILE A 177 -11.85 -1.20 -23.56
C ILE A 177 -10.73 -0.87 -24.54
N LEU A 178 -10.88 -1.28 -25.80
CA LEU A 178 -9.88 -1.06 -26.83
C LEU A 178 -9.57 0.44 -27.02
N GLN A 179 -10.58 1.28 -27.07
CA GLN A 179 -10.41 2.72 -27.21
C GLN A 179 -9.61 3.32 -26.03
N ILE A 180 -9.92 2.91 -24.79
CA ILE A 180 -9.18 3.37 -23.61
C ILE A 180 -7.72 2.95 -23.68
N VAL A 181 -7.48 1.66 -23.95
CA VAL A 181 -6.12 1.10 -24.05
C VAL A 181 -5.30 1.82 -25.13
N GLN A 182 -5.87 2.00 -26.33
CA GLN A 182 -5.17 2.68 -27.42
C GLN A 182 -4.83 4.13 -27.08
N ASN A 183 -5.74 4.86 -26.46
CA ASN A 183 -5.52 6.26 -26.10
C ASN A 183 -4.40 6.43 -25.06
N GLU A 184 -4.36 5.57 -24.06
CA GLU A 184 -3.40 5.68 -22.95
C GLU A 184 -2.03 5.04 -23.26
N THR A 185 -2.02 3.97 -24.04
CA THR A 185 -0.79 3.19 -24.27
C THR A 185 -0.16 3.44 -25.64
N GLY A 186 -0.94 3.92 -26.60
CA GLY A 186 -0.53 4.05 -28.01
C GLY A 186 -0.46 2.70 -28.76
N GLN A 187 -0.79 1.59 -28.10
CA GLN A 187 -0.72 0.26 -28.71
C GLN A 187 -1.85 0.06 -29.75
N PRO A 188 -1.55 -0.49 -30.93
CA PRO A 188 -2.57 -0.78 -31.92
C PRO A 188 -3.49 -1.91 -31.49
N ALA A 189 -4.72 -1.93 -32.00
CA ALA A 189 -5.77 -2.89 -31.64
C ALA A 189 -5.33 -4.36 -31.70
N GLN A 190 -4.50 -4.70 -32.67
CA GLN A 190 -3.99 -6.07 -32.88
C GLN A 190 -3.10 -6.57 -31.73
N ASN A 191 -2.52 -5.66 -30.97
CA ASN A 191 -1.66 -5.97 -29.82
C ASN A 191 -2.45 -6.06 -28.52
N VAL A 192 -3.76 -5.73 -28.53
CA VAL A 192 -4.61 -5.75 -27.34
C VAL A 192 -5.40 -7.05 -27.27
N LYS A 193 -5.23 -7.77 -26.18
CA LYS A 193 -5.98 -8.99 -25.88
C LYS A 193 -6.92 -8.72 -24.69
N ILE A 194 -8.22 -8.96 -24.88
CA ILE A 194 -9.25 -8.83 -23.84
C ILE A 194 -9.66 -10.24 -23.42
N ILE A 195 -9.60 -10.52 -22.11
CA ILE A 195 -9.82 -11.84 -21.54
C ILE A 195 -10.92 -11.71 -20.46
N PRO A 196 -12.10 -12.26 -20.67
CA PRO A 196 -13.08 -12.42 -19.61
C PRO A 196 -12.61 -13.51 -18.63
N ALA A 197 -12.79 -13.28 -17.32
CA ALA A 197 -12.30 -14.15 -16.23
C ALA A 197 -13.41 -14.49 -15.21
N GLY A 198 -14.67 -14.20 -15.53
CA GLY A 198 -15.84 -14.54 -14.71
C GLY A 198 -16.47 -15.86 -15.12
#